data_afdffd73c1a9d651279dd215154308a0
#
_entry.id   afdffd73c1a9d651279dd215154308a0
#
_cell.length_a   1.000
_cell.length_b   1.000
_cell.length_c   1.000
_cell.angle_alpha   90.00
_cell.angle_beta   90.00
_cell.angle_gamma   90.00
#
_symmetry.space_group_name_H-M   'P 1'
#
loop_
_entity.id
_entity.type
_entity.pdbx_description
1 polymer ?
#
loop_
_entity_poly.entity_id
_entity_poly.type
_entity_poly.pdbx_seq_one_letter_code
_entity_poly.pdbx_strand_id
1 'polypeptide(L)'
;NESYLEVSFNKDLLIEVFNELSIPVISNSRPVMLFLIEIDSGAGEPYYLTHSKNNLELDNLLKNYLKKESFLRGIFLELPELDLVEVNQLLNYKRLIDLEDIIYEKYIFDELIKIKISKIGIDQWSIDGDINMNIDDKDFVKNFIDKFKEHTNFRINKILEKNQINTSKKEIINISVSNINSFQDYKNSRKLIENLVGLKDIDINRFDIDTVFYKLNIYGDFDSIVKEISASNFFEIVSKFKDSSEININFVR
;
A
#
# COMPACT_ATOMS: atom_id res chain seq x y z
N ASN A 1 29.68 -13.41 20.97
CA ASN A 1 30.02 -12.09 20.38
C ASN A 1 29.32 -12.02 19.03
N GLU A 2 28.31 -11.20 18.95
CA GLU A 2 27.66 -10.86 17.68
C GLU A 2 28.42 -9.69 17.04
N SER A 3 28.77 -9.83 15.77
CA SER A 3 29.42 -8.78 15.00
C SER A 3 28.37 -8.15 14.09
N TYR A 4 28.23 -6.83 14.16
CA TYR A 4 27.33 -6.06 13.31
C TYR A 4 28.13 -5.38 12.20
N LEU A 5 27.64 -5.44 10.97
CA LEU A 5 28.14 -4.68 9.84
C LEU A 5 27.12 -3.56 9.54
N GLU A 6 27.53 -2.33 9.70
CA GLU A 6 26.76 -1.16 9.25
C GLU A 6 27.23 -0.75 7.87
N VAL A 7 26.31 -0.65 6.93
CA VAL A 7 26.58 -0.23 5.54
C VAL A 7 25.73 0.99 5.23
N SER A 8 26.36 2.10 4.86
CA SER A 8 25.67 3.31 4.42
C SER A 8 25.86 3.51 2.91
N PHE A 9 24.79 3.96 2.26
CA PHE A 9 24.80 4.23 0.82
C PHE A 9 24.52 5.70 0.57
N ASN A 10 25.21 6.27 -0.43
CA ASN A 10 24.87 7.59 -0.95
C ASN A 10 23.64 7.44 -1.87
N LYS A 11 22.56 8.18 -1.55
CA LYS A 11 21.29 8.12 -2.25
C LYS A 11 21.42 8.48 -3.74
N ASP A 12 22.15 9.56 -4.06
CA ASP A 12 22.27 10.03 -5.45
C ASP A 12 23.03 9.02 -6.31
N LEU A 13 24.11 8.45 -5.76
CA LEU A 13 24.85 7.39 -6.47
C LEU A 13 23.99 6.13 -6.67
N LEU A 14 23.15 5.75 -5.70
CA LEU A 14 22.22 4.65 -5.88
C LEU A 14 21.20 4.92 -6.97
N ILE A 15 20.63 6.13 -7.01
CA ILE A 15 19.67 6.52 -8.06
C ILE A 15 20.34 6.50 -9.43
N GLU A 16 21.58 6.97 -9.55
CA GLU A 16 22.35 6.88 -10.82
C GLU A 16 22.54 5.43 -11.26
N VAL A 17 22.99 4.55 -10.37
CA VAL A 17 23.14 3.10 -10.67
C VAL A 17 21.80 2.46 -11.04
N PHE A 18 20.73 2.78 -10.33
CA PHE A 18 19.40 2.25 -10.66
C PHE A 18 18.91 2.72 -12.03
N ASN A 19 19.20 3.98 -12.42
CA ASN A 19 18.89 4.49 -13.75
C ASN A 19 19.69 3.76 -14.84
N GLU A 20 20.98 3.55 -14.63
CA GLU A 20 21.84 2.81 -15.57
C GLU A 20 21.36 1.37 -15.76
N LEU A 21 20.94 0.72 -14.69
CA LEU A 21 20.43 -0.65 -14.69
C LEU A 21 18.94 -0.77 -15.03
N SER A 22 18.25 0.35 -15.28
CA SER A 22 16.81 0.41 -15.50
C SER A 22 15.99 -0.21 -14.36
N ILE A 23 16.48 -0.07 -13.11
CA ILE A 23 15.78 -0.51 -11.90
C ILE A 23 14.83 0.61 -11.46
N PRO A 24 13.52 0.35 -11.37
CA PRO A 24 12.56 1.37 -10.97
C PRO A 24 12.73 1.76 -9.49
N VAL A 25 12.66 3.04 -9.20
CA VAL A 25 12.61 3.59 -7.84
C VAL A 25 11.13 3.79 -7.48
N ILE A 26 10.73 3.30 -6.32
CA ILE A 26 9.35 3.37 -5.84
C ILE A 26 9.31 4.35 -4.66
N SER A 27 8.25 5.16 -4.58
CA SER A 27 8.03 6.10 -3.49
C SER A 27 7.87 5.39 -2.14
N ASN A 28 8.02 6.14 -1.05
CA ASN A 28 7.83 5.63 0.32
C ASN A 28 6.39 5.24 0.63
N SER A 29 5.41 5.68 -0.17
CA SER A 29 4.03 5.26 0.00
C SER A 29 3.91 3.78 -0.33
N ARG A 30 3.73 2.96 0.69
CA ARG A 30 3.51 1.52 0.52
C ARG A 30 2.04 1.29 0.21
N PRO A 31 1.71 0.84 -1.00
CA PRO A 31 0.32 0.58 -1.36
C PRO A 31 -0.25 -0.55 -0.51
N VAL A 32 -1.55 -0.44 -0.22
CA VAL A 32 -2.33 -1.43 0.52
C VAL A 32 -3.28 -2.12 -0.44
N MET A 33 -3.18 -3.44 -0.57
CA MET A 33 -4.14 -4.28 -1.28
C MET A 33 -4.91 -5.09 -0.25
N LEU A 34 -6.22 -4.93 -0.20
CA LEU A 34 -7.10 -5.69 0.69
C LEU A 34 -7.71 -6.86 -0.06
N PHE A 35 -7.62 -8.06 0.53
CA PHE A 35 -8.15 -9.30 -0.05
C PHE A 35 -9.41 -9.74 0.69
N LEU A 36 -10.55 -9.63 0.04
CA LEU A 36 -11.83 -10.12 0.53
C LEU A 36 -12.11 -11.48 -0.09
N ILE A 37 -11.80 -12.56 0.63
CA ILE A 37 -11.92 -13.93 0.16
C ILE A 37 -13.00 -14.65 0.95
N GLU A 38 -14.14 -14.92 0.32
CA GLU A 38 -15.22 -15.74 0.85
C GLU A 38 -15.00 -17.20 0.48
N ILE A 39 -15.12 -18.11 1.44
CA ILE A 39 -14.95 -19.56 1.24
C ILE A 39 -16.20 -20.29 1.72
N ASP A 40 -16.82 -21.03 0.78
CA ASP A 40 -17.94 -21.94 1.02
C ASP A 40 -17.50 -23.36 0.63
N SER A 41 -17.12 -24.16 1.64
CA SER A 41 -16.67 -25.54 1.43
C SER A 41 -17.83 -26.52 1.25
N GLY A 42 -19.08 -26.06 1.39
CA GLY A 42 -20.26 -26.93 1.39
C GLY A 42 -20.43 -27.83 2.63
N ALA A 43 -19.45 -27.80 3.55
CA ALA A 43 -19.45 -28.58 4.79
C ALA A 43 -19.82 -27.80 6.05
N GLY A 44 -20.11 -26.51 5.91
CA GLY A 44 -20.45 -25.60 7.00
C GLY A 44 -20.94 -24.25 6.50
N GLU A 45 -20.99 -23.26 7.37
CA GLU A 45 -21.33 -21.89 6.96
C GLU A 45 -20.18 -21.27 6.16
N PRO A 46 -20.46 -20.51 5.11
CA PRO A 46 -19.44 -19.73 4.41
C PRO A 46 -18.73 -18.78 5.37
N TYR A 47 -17.45 -18.54 5.14
CA TYR A 47 -16.65 -17.66 5.97
C TYR A 47 -15.71 -16.79 5.13
N TYR A 48 -15.27 -15.68 5.72
CA TYR A 48 -14.23 -14.85 5.14
C TYR A 48 -12.86 -15.24 5.69
N LEU A 49 -11.86 -15.26 4.80
CA LEU A 49 -10.48 -15.48 5.20
C LEU A 49 -9.99 -14.27 6.01
N THR A 50 -9.55 -14.51 7.24
CA THR A 50 -9.01 -13.50 8.18
C THR A 50 -7.66 -13.96 8.73
N HIS A 51 -6.91 -13.07 9.37
CA HIS A 51 -5.63 -13.45 9.97
C HIS A 51 -5.77 -14.48 11.10
N SER A 52 -6.86 -14.42 11.85
CA SER A 52 -7.03 -15.16 13.12
C SER A 52 -7.48 -16.61 12.99
N LYS A 53 -8.15 -17.01 11.90
CA LYS A 53 -8.78 -18.33 11.76
C LYS A 53 -8.21 -19.10 10.57
N ASN A 54 -7.97 -20.40 10.75
CA ASN A 54 -7.61 -21.35 9.70
C ASN A 54 -8.59 -22.53 9.77
N ASN A 55 -9.43 -22.66 8.77
CA ASN A 55 -10.41 -23.74 8.68
C ASN A 55 -9.98 -24.82 7.69
N LEU A 56 -9.21 -24.44 6.67
CA LEU A 56 -8.72 -25.33 5.61
C LEU A 56 -7.20 -25.18 5.43
N GLU A 57 -6.57 -26.19 4.82
CA GLU A 57 -5.18 -26.12 4.39
C GLU A 57 -4.95 -24.95 3.42
N LEU A 58 -5.92 -24.68 2.54
CA LEU A 58 -5.92 -23.56 1.62
C LEU A 58 -5.69 -22.22 2.32
N ASP A 59 -6.32 -22.00 3.49
CA ASP A 59 -6.20 -20.75 4.25
C ASP A 59 -4.75 -20.46 4.60
N ASN A 60 -4.02 -21.48 5.06
CA ASN A 60 -2.61 -21.37 5.41
C ASN A 60 -1.74 -21.06 4.18
N LEU A 61 -2.02 -21.70 3.05
CA LEU A 61 -1.29 -21.47 1.81
C LEU A 61 -1.46 -20.04 1.30
N LEU A 62 -2.69 -19.51 1.31
CA LEU A 62 -3.00 -18.13 0.92
C LEU A 62 -2.31 -17.12 1.84
N LYS A 63 -2.47 -17.27 3.16
CA LYS A 63 -1.86 -16.37 4.15
C LYS A 63 -0.34 -16.34 4.07
N ASN A 64 0.28 -17.51 3.97
CA ASN A 64 1.75 -17.62 3.86
C ASN A 64 2.25 -16.96 2.56
N TYR A 65 1.52 -17.12 1.46
CA TYR A 65 1.86 -16.48 0.21
C TYR A 65 1.75 -14.95 0.32
N LEU A 66 0.61 -14.42 0.80
CA LEU A 66 0.39 -12.99 0.97
C LEU A 66 1.46 -12.37 1.89
N LYS A 67 1.74 -13.00 3.03
CA LYS A 67 2.79 -12.55 3.97
C LYS A 67 4.16 -12.52 3.32
N LYS A 68 4.52 -13.55 2.56
CA LYS A 68 5.81 -13.63 1.86
C LYS A 68 5.94 -12.54 0.81
N GLU A 69 4.94 -12.36 -0.06
CA GLU A 69 4.97 -11.35 -1.12
C GLU A 69 4.94 -9.93 -0.54
N SER A 70 4.16 -9.68 0.53
CA SER A 70 4.16 -8.42 1.26
C SER A 70 5.57 -8.04 1.71
N PHE A 71 6.27 -8.98 2.33
CA PHE A 71 7.65 -8.78 2.78
C PHE A 71 8.63 -8.55 1.62
N LEU A 72 8.56 -9.38 0.56
CA LEU A 72 9.49 -9.32 -0.57
C LEU A 72 9.30 -8.08 -1.44
N ARG A 73 8.06 -7.61 -1.59
CA ARG A 73 7.70 -6.50 -2.48
C ARG A 73 7.58 -5.16 -1.76
N GLY A 74 7.58 -5.15 -0.42
CA GLY A 74 7.46 -3.95 0.38
C GLY A 74 6.09 -3.26 0.24
N ILE A 75 5.02 -4.04 0.03
CA ILE A 75 3.63 -3.57 -0.03
C ILE A 75 2.82 -4.25 1.07
N PHE A 76 1.65 -3.70 1.40
CA PHE A 76 0.73 -4.33 2.34
C PHE A 76 -0.30 -5.18 1.57
N LEU A 77 -0.28 -6.50 1.83
CA LEU A 77 -1.28 -7.45 1.33
C LEU A 77 -2.09 -7.93 2.55
N GLU A 78 -3.23 -7.27 2.76
CA GLU A 78 -3.99 -7.39 4.01
C GLU A 78 -5.25 -8.23 3.83
N LEU A 79 -5.64 -8.90 4.91
CA LEU A 79 -6.93 -9.57 5.05
C LEU A 79 -7.79 -8.77 6.02
N PRO A 80 -9.12 -8.76 5.86
CA PRO A 80 -9.99 -8.05 6.78
C PRO A 80 -9.93 -8.69 8.18
N GLU A 81 -9.90 -7.85 9.21
CA GLU A 81 -10.14 -8.25 10.59
C GLU A 81 -11.63 -8.06 10.89
N LEU A 82 -12.39 -9.13 10.72
CA LEU A 82 -13.82 -9.16 11.01
C LEU A 82 -14.02 -9.80 12.38
N ASP A 83 -14.68 -9.09 13.29
CA ASP A 83 -15.08 -9.67 14.55
C ASP A 83 -16.33 -10.57 14.39
N LEU A 84 -16.65 -11.36 15.43
CA LEU A 84 -17.79 -12.29 15.38
C LEU A 84 -19.13 -11.58 15.23
N VAL A 85 -19.26 -10.35 15.71
CA VAL A 85 -20.47 -9.55 15.61
C VAL A 85 -20.61 -9.05 14.17
N GLU A 86 -19.54 -8.56 13.58
CA GLU A 86 -19.47 -8.09 12.19
C GLU A 86 -19.75 -9.26 11.23
N VAL A 87 -19.11 -10.43 11.44
CA VAL A 87 -19.39 -11.63 10.62
C VAL A 87 -20.85 -12.03 10.69
N ASN A 88 -21.44 -12.06 11.88
CA ASN A 88 -22.85 -12.39 12.07
C ASN A 88 -23.77 -11.32 11.47
N GLN A 89 -23.45 -10.04 11.62
CA GLN A 89 -24.17 -8.97 10.96
C GLN A 89 -24.09 -9.08 9.44
N LEU A 90 -22.91 -9.33 8.89
CA LEU A 90 -22.70 -9.53 7.46
C LEU A 90 -23.47 -10.75 6.92
N LEU A 91 -23.47 -11.85 7.65
CA LEU A 91 -24.24 -13.06 7.26
C LEU A 91 -25.76 -12.86 7.36
N ASN A 92 -26.23 -12.14 8.38
CA ASN A 92 -27.64 -11.86 8.60
C ASN A 92 -28.18 -10.70 7.74
N TYR A 93 -27.34 -9.70 7.43
CA TYR A 93 -27.69 -8.52 6.63
C TYR A 93 -27.33 -8.65 5.15
N LYS A 94 -26.87 -9.81 4.65
CA LYS A 94 -26.61 -10.09 3.22
C LYS A 94 -27.72 -9.64 2.24
N ARG A 95 -28.88 -9.22 2.77
CA ARG A 95 -30.02 -8.72 1.98
C ARG A 95 -30.21 -7.20 2.03
N LEU A 96 -29.49 -6.45 2.88
CA LEU A 96 -29.80 -5.04 3.16
C LEU A 96 -28.60 -4.10 3.13
N ILE A 97 -27.37 -4.58 3.31
CA ILE A 97 -26.15 -3.77 3.28
C ILE A 97 -25.12 -4.50 2.42
N ASP A 98 -24.55 -3.83 1.45
CA ASP A 98 -23.46 -4.39 0.68
C ASP A 98 -22.22 -4.47 1.59
N LEU A 99 -21.61 -5.65 1.68
CA LEU A 99 -20.38 -5.85 2.44
C LEU A 99 -19.28 -4.85 2.05
N GLU A 100 -19.28 -4.45 0.78
CA GLU A 100 -18.33 -3.50 0.25
C GLU A 100 -18.43 -2.16 0.95
N ASP A 101 -19.63 -1.68 1.25
CA ASP A 101 -19.81 -0.38 1.93
C ASP A 101 -19.13 -0.40 3.31
N ILE A 102 -19.27 -1.50 4.07
CA ILE A 102 -18.60 -1.65 5.37
C ILE A 102 -17.08 -1.70 5.23
N ILE A 103 -16.59 -2.39 4.21
CA ILE A 103 -15.14 -2.48 3.94
C ILE A 103 -14.59 -1.12 3.56
N TYR A 104 -15.28 -0.35 2.71
CA TYR A 104 -14.88 1.00 2.33
C TYR A 104 -14.93 2.01 3.49
N GLU A 105 -15.83 1.84 4.43
CA GLU A 105 -15.89 2.68 5.63
C GLU A 105 -14.79 2.35 6.65
N LYS A 106 -14.44 1.06 6.79
CA LYS A 106 -13.53 0.60 7.85
C LYS A 106 -12.06 0.60 7.44
N TYR A 107 -11.75 0.36 6.16
CA TYR A 107 -10.39 0.15 5.70
C TYR A 107 -9.95 1.21 4.68
N ILE A 108 -8.70 1.64 4.81
CA ILE A 108 -8.03 2.47 3.80
C ILE A 108 -7.16 1.54 2.96
N PHE A 109 -7.43 1.47 1.67
CA PHE A 109 -6.67 0.65 0.72
C PHE A 109 -6.62 1.31 -0.66
N ASP A 110 -5.62 0.94 -1.44
CA ASP A 110 -5.46 1.40 -2.83
C ASP A 110 -6.19 0.47 -3.82
N GLU A 111 -6.36 -0.80 -3.44
CA GLU A 111 -6.99 -1.81 -4.28
C GLU A 111 -7.69 -2.88 -3.44
N LEU A 112 -8.90 -3.25 -3.84
CA LEU A 112 -9.70 -4.34 -3.27
C LEU A 112 -9.72 -5.52 -4.24
N ILE A 113 -9.31 -6.70 -3.77
CA ILE A 113 -9.39 -7.96 -4.51
C ILE A 113 -10.49 -8.81 -3.90
N LYS A 114 -11.50 -9.13 -4.70
CA LYS A 114 -12.67 -9.89 -4.27
C LYS A 114 -12.67 -11.27 -4.91
N ILE A 115 -12.71 -12.31 -4.08
CA ILE A 115 -12.73 -13.70 -4.55
C ILE A 115 -13.78 -14.47 -3.73
N LYS A 116 -14.64 -15.18 -4.42
CA LYS A 116 -15.58 -16.13 -3.82
C LYS A 116 -15.24 -17.53 -4.29
N ILE A 117 -15.00 -18.41 -3.34
CA ILE A 117 -14.65 -19.81 -3.57
C ILE A 117 -15.82 -20.67 -3.06
N SER A 118 -16.49 -21.40 -3.94
CA SER A 118 -17.65 -22.20 -3.57
C SER A 118 -17.52 -23.61 -4.10
N LYS A 119 -17.74 -24.60 -3.23
CA LYS A 119 -17.83 -26.00 -3.66
C LYS A 119 -19.19 -26.26 -4.33
N ILE A 120 -19.16 -26.65 -5.58
CA ILE A 120 -20.37 -26.96 -6.36
C ILE A 120 -20.52 -28.49 -6.51
N GLY A 121 -21.44 -29.07 -5.78
CA GLY A 121 -21.62 -30.53 -5.81
C GLY A 121 -20.46 -31.28 -5.15
N ILE A 122 -20.19 -32.51 -5.62
CA ILE A 122 -19.24 -33.43 -4.97
C ILE A 122 -17.80 -33.16 -5.43
N ASP A 123 -17.62 -32.91 -6.72
CA ASP A 123 -16.27 -32.96 -7.36
C ASP A 123 -15.84 -31.63 -8.01
N GLN A 124 -16.52 -30.51 -7.77
CA GLN A 124 -16.23 -29.26 -8.45
C GLN A 124 -16.24 -28.07 -7.52
N TRP A 125 -15.35 -27.12 -7.83
CA TRP A 125 -15.25 -25.80 -7.20
C TRP A 125 -15.48 -24.70 -8.24
N SER A 126 -16.26 -23.68 -7.88
CA SER A 126 -16.39 -22.43 -8.62
C SER A 126 -15.62 -21.34 -7.87
N ILE A 127 -14.85 -20.58 -8.61
CA ILE A 127 -14.19 -19.38 -8.15
C ILE A 127 -14.77 -18.22 -8.97
N ASP A 128 -15.26 -17.21 -8.27
CA ASP A 128 -15.91 -16.04 -8.87
C ASP A 128 -15.29 -14.73 -8.32
N GLY A 129 -15.39 -13.64 -9.07
CA GLY A 129 -14.89 -12.33 -8.71
C GLY A 129 -13.69 -11.89 -9.56
N ASP A 130 -12.62 -11.43 -8.94
CA ASP A 130 -11.41 -11.03 -9.68
C ASP A 130 -10.70 -12.20 -10.36
N ILE A 131 -10.96 -13.41 -9.89
CA ILE A 131 -10.55 -14.67 -10.54
C ILE A 131 -11.82 -15.44 -10.86
N ASN A 132 -11.97 -15.84 -12.13
CA ASN A 132 -13.12 -16.64 -12.57
C ASN A 132 -12.64 -17.96 -13.16
N MET A 133 -13.00 -19.08 -12.52
CA MET A 133 -12.63 -20.42 -13.00
C MET A 133 -13.49 -21.50 -12.33
N ASN A 134 -13.64 -22.65 -13.01
CA ASN A 134 -14.17 -23.88 -12.45
C ASN A 134 -13.06 -24.94 -12.42
N ILE A 135 -12.95 -25.65 -11.32
CA ILE A 135 -11.86 -26.62 -11.10
C ILE A 135 -12.42 -27.90 -10.49
N ASP A 136 -11.90 -29.03 -10.95
CA ASP A 136 -12.20 -30.32 -10.31
C ASP A 136 -11.55 -30.42 -8.93
N ASP A 137 -12.23 -31.06 -7.98
CA ASP A 137 -11.81 -31.17 -6.57
C ASP A 137 -10.37 -31.71 -6.42
N LYS A 138 -9.96 -32.65 -7.24
CA LYS A 138 -8.62 -33.29 -7.19
C LYS A 138 -7.47 -32.29 -7.37
N ASP A 139 -7.66 -31.30 -8.22
CA ASP A 139 -6.62 -30.36 -8.61
C ASP A 139 -6.89 -28.95 -8.08
N PHE A 140 -7.94 -28.79 -7.26
CA PHE A 140 -8.45 -27.51 -6.80
C PHE A 140 -7.36 -26.66 -6.13
N VAL A 141 -6.76 -27.14 -5.04
CA VAL A 141 -5.79 -26.38 -4.25
C VAL A 141 -4.62 -25.92 -5.11
N LYS A 142 -4.06 -26.82 -5.91
CA LYS A 142 -2.90 -26.51 -6.75
C LYS A 142 -3.26 -25.45 -7.82
N ASN A 143 -4.27 -25.73 -8.62
CA ASN A 143 -4.63 -24.88 -9.76
C ASN A 143 -5.13 -23.52 -9.30
N PHE A 144 -5.89 -23.46 -8.20
CA PHE A 144 -6.33 -22.20 -7.62
C PHE A 144 -5.15 -21.38 -7.08
N ILE A 145 -4.24 -21.99 -6.31
CA ILE A 145 -3.08 -21.29 -5.76
C ILE A 145 -2.17 -20.76 -6.86
N ASP A 146 -1.96 -21.52 -7.94
CA ASP A 146 -1.15 -21.07 -9.07
C ASP A 146 -1.81 -19.87 -9.77
N LYS A 147 -3.13 -19.92 -9.99
CA LYS A 147 -3.88 -18.81 -10.59
C LYS A 147 -3.97 -17.59 -9.68
N PHE A 148 -4.15 -17.78 -8.38
CA PHE A 148 -4.13 -16.73 -7.37
C PHE A 148 -2.79 -16.01 -7.34
N LYS A 149 -1.67 -16.74 -7.38
CA LYS A 149 -0.33 -16.15 -7.46
C LYS A 149 -0.13 -15.34 -8.74
N GLU A 150 -0.52 -15.89 -9.88
CA GLU A 150 -0.43 -15.21 -11.18
C GLU A 150 -1.21 -13.87 -11.13
N HIS A 151 -2.47 -13.93 -10.71
CA HIS A 151 -3.34 -12.76 -10.62
C HIS A 151 -2.80 -11.72 -9.63
N THR A 152 -2.44 -12.16 -8.42
CA THR A 152 -1.89 -11.27 -7.39
C THR A 152 -0.61 -10.60 -7.85
N ASN A 153 0.32 -11.34 -8.46
CA ASN A 153 1.56 -10.77 -9.00
C ASN A 153 1.29 -9.73 -10.09
N PHE A 154 0.33 -10.00 -10.97
CA PHE A 154 -0.06 -9.03 -12.00
C PHE A 154 -0.57 -7.73 -11.37
N ARG A 155 -1.46 -7.82 -10.37
CA ARG A 155 -2.03 -6.67 -9.66
C ARG A 155 -0.96 -5.91 -8.87
N ILE A 156 -0.07 -6.61 -8.17
CA ILE A 156 1.08 -6.01 -7.47
C ILE A 156 1.95 -5.20 -8.44
N ASN A 157 2.34 -5.78 -9.57
CA ASN A 157 3.16 -5.08 -10.55
C ASN A 157 2.46 -3.81 -11.03
N LYS A 158 1.17 -3.90 -11.37
CA LYS A 158 0.38 -2.75 -11.82
C LYS A 158 0.30 -1.62 -10.78
N ILE A 159 0.15 -1.93 -9.49
CA ILE A 159 0.10 -0.91 -8.43
C ILE A 159 1.49 -0.32 -8.17
N LEU A 160 2.54 -1.13 -8.23
CA LEU A 160 3.91 -0.65 -8.08
C LEU A 160 4.32 0.27 -9.24
N GLU A 161 3.93 -0.05 -10.48
CA GLU A 161 4.16 0.81 -11.65
C GLU A 161 3.55 2.21 -11.47
N LYS A 162 2.38 2.32 -10.86
CA LYS A 162 1.74 3.61 -10.57
C LYS A 162 2.46 4.46 -9.52
N ASN A 163 3.30 3.83 -8.70
CA ASN A 163 4.05 4.47 -7.61
C ASN A 163 5.55 4.63 -7.93
N GLN A 164 5.94 4.38 -9.19
CA GLN A 164 7.31 4.62 -9.62
C GLN A 164 7.61 6.12 -9.72
N ILE A 165 8.78 6.49 -9.26
CA ILE A 165 9.35 7.82 -9.43
C ILE A 165 10.17 7.82 -10.73
N ASN A 166 9.85 8.70 -11.65
CA ASN A 166 10.66 8.90 -12.84
C ASN A 166 11.92 9.70 -12.48
N THR A 167 12.97 9.00 -12.10
CA THR A 167 14.24 9.61 -11.64
C THR A 167 15.01 10.35 -12.72
N SER A 168 14.64 10.18 -14.00
CA SER A 168 15.18 10.98 -15.11
C SER A 168 14.57 12.38 -15.18
N LYS A 169 13.40 12.57 -14.59
CA LYS A 169 12.72 13.87 -14.50
C LYS A 169 13.15 14.59 -13.23
N LYS A 170 13.42 15.87 -13.31
CA LYS A 170 13.79 16.72 -12.18
C LYS A 170 12.93 17.97 -12.21
N GLU A 171 12.33 18.29 -11.07
CA GLU A 171 11.52 19.50 -10.90
C GLU A 171 11.96 20.26 -9.64
N ILE A 172 11.55 21.52 -9.58
CA ILE A 172 11.74 22.38 -8.40
C ILE A 172 10.37 22.68 -7.82
N ILE A 173 10.21 22.43 -6.53
CA ILE A 173 8.96 22.64 -5.80
C ILE A 173 9.22 23.54 -4.61
N ASN A 174 8.30 24.48 -4.37
CA ASN A 174 8.30 25.31 -3.16
C ASN A 174 7.32 24.70 -2.14
N ILE A 175 7.80 24.47 -0.92
CA ILE A 175 6.94 23.97 0.17
C ILE A 175 6.96 24.95 1.33
N SER A 176 5.76 25.32 1.83
CA SER A 176 5.60 25.98 3.11
C SER A 176 5.14 24.98 4.17
N VAL A 177 5.83 24.94 5.29
CA VAL A 177 5.52 24.08 6.44
C VAL A 177 5.13 24.97 7.61
N SER A 178 3.86 24.97 7.96
CA SER A 178 3.31 25.74 9.09
C SER A 178 3.19 24.86 10.35
N ASN A 179 2.84 25.50 11.49
CA ASN A 179 2.78 24.89 12.83
C ASN A 179 4.17 24.52 13.39
N ILE A 180 5.20 25.24 13.00
CA ILE A 180 6.57 25.09 13.53
C ILE A 180 6.72 25.99 14.75
N ASN A 181 6.33 25.49 15.92
CA ASN A 181 6.27 26.29 17.15
C ASN A 181 7.54 26.16 18.01
N SER A 182 8.49 25.31 17.63
CA SER A 182 9.73 25.08 18.35
C SER A 182 10.86 24.67 17.41
N PHE A 183 12.11 24.80 17.88
CA PHE A 183 13.28 24.29 17.17
C PHE A 183 13.21 22.76 16.96
N GLN A 184 12.57 22.04 17.90
CA GLN A 184 12.39 20.60 17.75
C GLN A 184 11.40 20.26 16.64
N ASP A 185 10.30 21.03 16.50
CA ASP A 185 9.36 20.87 15.38
C ASP A 185 10.04 21.11 14.04
N TYR A 186 10.86 22.17 13.96
CA TYR A 186 11.67 22.45 12.77
C TYR A 186 12.58 21.28 12.43
N LYS A 187 13.34 20.76 13.41
CA LYS A 187 14.25 19.65 13.19
C LYS A 187 13.54 18.38 12.75
N ASN A 188 12.39 18.08 13.36
CA ASN A 188 11.61 16.91 13.05
C ASN A 188 10.97 17.01 11.66
N SER A 189 10.31 18.13 11.35
CA SER A 189 9.67 18.35 10.05
C SER A 189 10.70 18.34 8.91
N ARG A 190 11.84 18.98 9.10
CA ARG A 190 12.94 18.97 8.14
C ARG A 190 13.45 17.55 7.87
N LYS A 191 13.71 16.77 8.92
CA LYS A 191 14.15 15.38 8.80
C LYS A 191 13.14 14.51 8.03
N LEU A 192 11.85 14.73 8.24
CA LEU A 192 10.80 14.02 7.51
C LEU A 192 10.82 14.37 6.02
N ILE A 193 11.01 15.65 5.67
CA ILE A 193 11.15 16.08 4.28
C ILE A 193 12.44 15.52 3.66
N GLU A 194 13.56 15.55 4.37
CA GLU A 194 14.85 14.99 3.91
C GLU A 194 14.76 13.48 3.64
N ASN A 195 13.85 12.77 4.29
CA ASN A 195 13.60 11.35 4.08
C ASN A 195 12.70 11.03 2.89
N LEU A 196 12.10 12.01 2.21
CA LEU A 196 11.31 11.75 1.00
C LEU A 196 12.20 11.08 -0.07
N VAL A 197 11.71 10.01 -0.68
CA VAL A 197 12.49 9.26 -1.69
C VAL A 197 12.75 10.12 -2.90
N GLY A 198 11.75 10.87 -3.33
CA GLY A 198 11.85 11.80 -4.46
C GLY A 198 12.70 13.04 -4.19
N LEU A 199 13.12 13.32 -2.96
CA LEU A 199 13.94 14.49 -2.67
C LEU A 199 15.39 14.29 -3.14
N LYS A 200 15.92 15.26 -3.89
CA LYS A 200 17.33 15.37 -4.21
C LYS A 200 18.04 16.34 -3.24
N ASP A 201 17.59 17.61 -3.20
CA ASP A 201 18.16 18.66 -2.37
C ASP A 201 17.06 19.50 -1.72
N ILE A 202 17.37 20.10 -0.58
CA ILE A 202 16.50 20.99 0.19
C ILE A 202 17.21 22.26 0.58
N ASP A 203 16.70 23.41 0.16
CA ASP A 203 17.15 24.73 0.55
C ASP A 203 16.07 25.46 1.35
N ILE A 204 16.49 26.24 2.36
CA ILE A 204 15.60 27.11 3.08
C ILE A 204 15.54 28.47 2.37
N ASN A 205 14.35 28.85 1.94
CA ASN A 205 14.14 30.17 1.36
C ASN A 205 13.88 31.27 2.40
N ARG A 206 13.05 30.95 3.39
CA ARG A 206 12.60 31.93 4.37
C ARG A 206 12.06 31.26 5.63
N PHE A 207 12.17 31.97 6.75
CA PHE A 207 11.44 31.69 7.99
C PHE A 207 10.45 32.82 8.24
N ASP A 208 9.21 32.46 8.58
CA ASP A 208 8.24 33.33 9.23
C ASP A 208 7.99 32.80 10.67
N ILE A 209 7.09 33.44 11.41
CA ILE A 209 6.89 33.21 12.86
C ILE A 209 6.75 31.72 13.20
N ASP A 210 5.91 30.99 12.47
CA ASP A 210 5.61 29.56 12.68
C ASP A 210 5.67 28.74 11.38
N THR A 211 6.23 29.32 10.32
CA THR A 211 6.26 28.72 8.99
C THR A 211 7.65 28.76 8.40
N VAL A 212 8.07 27.62 7.85
CA VAL A 212 9.34 27.50 7.13
C VAL A 212 9.06 27.28 5.65
N PHE A 213 9.73 28.04 4.80
CA PHE A 213 9.62 27.94 3.35
C PHE A 213 10.85 27.25 2.80
N TYR A 214 10.64 26.13 2.12
CA TYR A 214 11.69 25.36 1.48
C TYR A 214 11.56 25.40 -0.04
N LYS A 215 12.72 25.35 -0.70
CA LYS A 215 12.85 25.04 -2.10
C LYS A 215 13.41 23.63 -2.22
N LEU A 216 12.66 22.73 -2.82
CA LEU A 216 13.04 21.34 -3.02
C LEU A 216 13.43 21.11 -4.46
N ASN A 217 14.61 20.53 -4.69
CA ASN A 217 14.94 19.88 -5.94
C ASN A 217 14.54 18.42 -5.84
N ILE A 218 13.71 17.92 -6.74
CA ILE A 218 13.16 16.58 -6.67
C ILE A 218 13.49 15.75 -7.92
N TYR A 219 13.53 14.42 -7.72
CA TYR A 219 13.36 13.44 -8.78
C TYR A 219 11.87 13.16 -8.97
N GLY A 220 11.42 12.96 -10.21
CA GLY A 220 10.02 12.77 -10.52
C GLY A 220 9.31 14.07 -10.80
N ASP A 221 8.06 14.14 -10.42
CA ASP A 221 7.17 15.28 -10.65
C ASP A 221 6.42 15.71 -9.39
N PHE A 222 5.71 16.84 -9.52
CA PHE A 222 4.90 17.42 -8.45
C PHE A 222 3.93 16.40 -7.81
N ASP A 223 3.24 15.59 -8.63
CA ASP A 223 2.25 14.64 -8.13
C ASP A 223 2.90 13.51 -7.31
N SER A 224 4.12 13.10 -7.66
CA SER A 224 4.87 12.09 -6.91
C SER A 224 5.20 12.57 -5.49
N ILE A 225 5.67 13.81 -5.33
CA ILE A 225 5.95 14.40 -4.01
C ILE A 225 4.67 14.62 -3.20
N VAL A 226 3.59 15.08 -3.84
CA VAL A 226 2.29 15.23 -3.18
C VAL A 226 1.83 13.88 -2.59
N LYS A 227 1.98 12.79 -3.32
CA LYS A 227 1.65 11.44 -2.83
C LYS A 227 2.51 11.02 -1.63
N GLU A 228 3.83 11.25 -1.69
CA GLU A 228 4.73 10.93 -0.58
C GLU A 228 4.38 11.71 0.69
N ILE A 229 4.09 13.01 0.56
CA ILE A 229 3.69 13.87 1.69
C ILE A 229 2.34 13.41 2.25
N SER A 230 1.37 13.11 1.37
CA SER A 230 0.03 12.64 1.77
C SER A 230 0.06 11.28 2.50
N ALA A 231 1.05 10.44 2.21
CA ALA A 231 1.23 9.16 2.88
C ALA A 231 1.86 9.29 4.29
N SER A 232 2.33 10.49 4.65
CA SER A 232 2.91 10.76 5.97
C SER A 232 1.84 11.18 6.96
N ASN A 233 1.76 10.53 8.10
CA ASN A 233 0.86 10.91 9.20
C ASN A 233 1.30 12.20 9.93
N PHE A 234 2.46 12.76 9.57
CA PHE A 234 3.04 13.94 10.20
C PHE A 234 2.80 15.23 9.42
N PHE A 235 2.19 15.14 8.24
CA PHE A 235 1.88 16.29 7.41
C PHE A 235 0.42 16.26 6.94
N GLU A 236 -0.24 17.40 7.06
CA GLU A 236 -1.56 17.64 6.49
C GLU A 236 -1.42 18.63 5.33
N ILE A 237 -1.86 18.26 4.14
CA ILE A 237 -1.85 19.15 2.98
C ILE A 237 -2.99 20.14 3.09
N VAL A 238 -2.66 21.42 3.24
CA VAL A 238 -3.62 22.52 3.30
C VAL A 238 -4.05 22.96 1.88
N SER A 239 -3.06 23.12 1.00
CA SER A 239 -3.30 23.47 -0.40
C SER A 239 -2.15 23.03 -1.30
N LYS A 240 -2.46 22.84 -2.58
CA LYS A 240 -1.49 22.48 -3.61
C LYS A 240 -1.81 23.18 -4.91
N PHE A 241 -0.80 23.77 -5.53
CA PHE A 241 -0.91 24.53 -6.77
C PHE A 241 0.11 23.99 -7.77
N LYS A 242 -0.36 23.15 -8.67
CA LYS A 242 0.52 22.45 -9.64
C LYS A 242 1.19 23.41 -10.61
N ASP A 243 0.45 24.43 -11.07
CA ASP A 243 0.94 25.42 -12.07
C ASP A 243 2.09 26.28 -11.53
N SER A 244 2.08 26.60 -10.22
CA SER A 244 3.16 27.33 -9.55
C SER A 244 4.17 26.42 -8.84
N SER A 245 3.97 25.09 -8.88
CA SER A 245 4.78 24.11 -8.15
C SER A 245 4.88 24.42 -6.65
N GLU A 246 3.76 24.75 -6.02
CA GLU A 246 3.68 25.13 -4.61
C GLU A 246 2.81 24.16 -3.81
N ILE A 247 3.28 23.79 -2.61
CA ILE A 247 2.56 22.95 -1.66
C ILE A 247 2.60 23.63 -0.29
N ASN A 248 1.43 23.79 0.33
CA ASN A 248 1.31 24.29 1.70
C ASN A 248 0.87 23.14 2.60
N ILE A 249 1.63 22.88 3.65
CA ILE A 249 1.39 21.79 4.58
C ILE A 249 1.45 22.27 6.03
N ASN A 250 0.70 21.60 6.89
CA ASN A 250 0.80 21.75 8.33
C ASN A 250 1.61 20.58 8.89
N PHE A 251 2.52 20.88 9.81
CA PHE A 251 3.19 19.86 10.61
C PHE A 251 2.26 19.41 11.74
N VAL A 252 2.01 18.10 11.81
CA VAL A 252 1.18 17.44 12.83
C VAL A 252 2.08 16.72 13.82
N ARG A 253 1.85 16.93 15.13
CA ARG A 253 2.66 16.34 16.22
C ARG A 253 2.16 14.97 16.62
#